data_7ba326bfb0ee6f7a3537dbeb9f60899f
#
_entry.id   7ba326bfb0ee6f7a3537dbeb9f60899f
#
_cell.length_a   1.000
_cell.length_b   1.000
_cell.length_c   1.000
_cell.angle_alpha   90.00
_cell.angle_beta   90.00
_cell.angle_gamma   90.00
#
_symmetry.space_group_name_H-M   'P 1'
#
loop_
_entity.id
_entity.type
_entity.pdbx_description
1 polymer ?
#
loop_
_entity_poly.entity_id
_entity_poly.type
_entity_poly.pdbx_seq_one_letter_code
_entity_poly.pdbx_strand_id
1 'polypeptide(L)'
;MEWIIVLVLICFICCIIAAVEEQKRGQRGEEKVYDTLEKLDGHKAMIRNCYLPTQRGDTTEVDLVLIHESGIYVIESKNYSGWIFGSDSRREWTQTFPKGNGETTKYKFYNPILQNGTHIKEIQRILGEKRNNIYSYVVFGDDCELMNVQWNENECHVLKRRELLQNVKQNAVAHGRVLSNLSLIHI
;
A
#
# COMPACT_ATOMS: atom_id res chain seq x y z
N MET A 1 -20.09 32.15 -27.04
CA MET A 1 -19.35 30.90 -27.26
C MET A 1 -17.95 30.90 -26.64
N GLU A 2 -17.19 31.98 -26.77
CA GLU A 2 -15.81 32.07 -26.28
C GLU A 2 -15.69 31.84 -24.76
N TRP A 3 -16.58 32.42 -23.92
CA TRP A 3 -16.56 32.24 -22.48
C TRP A 3 -16.81 30.79 -22.00
N ILE A 4 -17.57 30.01 -22.77
CA ILE A 4 -17.82 28.59 -22.48
C ILE A 4 -16.54 27.79 -22.71
N ILE A 5 -15.80 28.07 -23.77
CA ILE A 5 -14.51 27.45 -24.09
C ILE A 5 -13.51 27.76 -22.98
N VAL A 6 -13.43 28.99 -22.52
CA VAL A 6 -12.54 29.43 -21.43
C VAL A 6 -12.88 28.68 -20.14
N LEU A 7 -14.16 28.56 -19.76
CA LEU A 7 -14.60 27.83 -18.57
C LEU A 7 -14.25 26.34 -18.65
N VAL A 8 -14.44 25.71 -19.82
CA VAL A 8 -14.07 24.30 -20.02
C VAL A 8 -12.57 24.09 -19.89
N LEU A 9 -11.76 25.00 -20.43
CA LEU A 9 -10.29 24.94 -20.32
C LEU A 9 -9.85 25.12 -18.85
N ILE A 10 -10.43 26.05 -18.12
CA ILE A 10 -10.13 26.25 -16.70
C ILE A 10 -10.49 24.99 -15.89
N CYS A 11 -11.67 24.41 -16.14
CA CYS A 11 -12.09 23.17 -15.47
C CYS A 11 -11.15 22.02 -15.78
N PHE A 12 -10.71 21.87 -17.03
CA PHE A 12 -9.76 20.85 -17.46
C PHE A 12 -8.39 21.03 -16.76
N ILE A 13 -7.88 22.25 -16.71
CA ILE A 13 -6.63 22.58 -15.99
C ILE A 13 -6.75 22.26 -14.51
N CYS A 14 -7.85 22.63 -13.87
CA CYS A 14 -8.10 22.31 -12.47
C CYS A 14 -8.12 20.78 -12.22
N CYS A 15 -8.72 20.01 -13.12
CA CYS A 15 -8.73 18.54 -13.03
C CYS A 15 -7.31 17.95 -13.16
N ILE A 16 -6.49 18.47 -14.07
CA ILE A 16 -5.08 18.05 -14.22
C ILE A 16 -4.29 18.37 -12.94
N ILE A 17 -4.42 19.58 -12.42
CA ILE A 17 -3.72 19.98 -11.19
C ILE A 17 -4.11 19.06 -10.03
N ALA A 18 -5.40 18.78 -9.85
CA ALA A 18 -5.89 17.88 -8.82
C ALA A 18 -5.32 16.45 -8.96
N ALA A 19 -5.28 15.91 -10.18
CA ALA A 19 -4.70 14.59 -10.45
C ALA A 19 -3.19 14.53 -10.14
N VAL A 20 -2.44 15.58 -10.51
CA VAL A 20 -1.00 15.68 -10.22
C VAL A 20 -0.75 15.78 -8.70
N GLU A 21 -1.59 16.52 -7.97
CA GLU A 21 -1.47 16.63 -6.52
C GLU A 21 -1.79 15.31 -5.81
N GLU A 22 -2.77 14.56 -6.30
CA GLU A 22 -3.11 13.23 -5.77
C GLU A 22 -1.96 12.26 -5.98
N GLN A 23 -1.37 12.21 -7.17
CA GLN A 23 -0.20 11.39 -7.47
C GLN A 23 0.99 11.75 -6.56
N LYS A 24 1.29 13.05 -6.40
CA LYS A 24 2.36 13.50 -5.48
C LYS A 24 2.08 13.13 -4.03
N ARG A 25 0.81 13.09 -3.61
CA ARG A 25 0.42 12.65 -2.28
C ARG A 25 0.70 11.16 -2.10
N GLY A 26 0.38 10.33 -3.08
CA GLY A 26 0.72 8.90 -3.10
C GLY A 26 2.21 8.70 -2.93
N GLN A 27 3.02 9.27 -3.81
CA GLN A 27 4.48 9.17 -3.79
C GLN A 27 5.11 9.59 -2.44
N ARG A 28 4.63 10.69 -1.83
CA ARG A 28 5.10 11.10 -0.50
C ARG A 28 4.74 10.08 0.59
N GLY A 29 3.62 9.37 0.45
CA GLY A 29 3.23 8.29 1.35
C GLY A 29 4.18 7.12 1.26
N GLU A 30 4.46 6.65 0.06
CA GLU A 30 5.40 5.57 -0.23
C GLU A 30 6.82 5.90 0.27
N GLU A 31 7.30 7.12 0.05
CA GLU A 31 8.59 7.60 0.55
C GLU A 31 8.66 7.55 2.08
N LYS A 32 7.63 8.03 2.78
CA LYS A 32 7.57 7.94 4.24
C LYS A 32 7.54 6.49 4.76
N VAL A 33 6.90 5.58 4.04
CA VAL A 33 6.90 4.14 4.36
C VAL A 33 8.30 3.57 4.17
N TYR A 34 8.96 3.88 3.07
CA TYR A 34 10.35 3.51 2.80
C TYR A 34 11.28 3.98 3.92
N ASP A 35 11.29 5.28 4.24
CA ASP A 35 12.12 5.88 5.30
C ASP A 35 11.86 5.24 6.68
N THR A 36 10.62 4.79 6.91
CA THR A 36 10.25 4.10 8.15
C THR A 36 10.92 2.72 8.21
N LEU A 37 10.90 1.97 7.11
CA LEU A 37 11.49 0.62 7.03
C LEU A 37 13.01 0.64 6.86
N GLU A 38 13.59 1.72 6.37
CA GLU A 38 15.05 1.89 6.34
C GLU A 38 15.67 1.79 7.74
N LYS A 39 14.91 2.13 8.78
CA LYS A 39 15.31 2.02 10.20
C LYS A 39 15.22 0.61 10.78
N LEU A 40 14.77 -0.38 10.00
CA LEU A 40 14.78 -1.77 10.42
C LEU A 40 16.21 -2.29 10.45
N ASP A 41 16.58 -2.94 11.55
CA ASP A 41 17.90 -3.57 11.69
C ASP A 41 17.98 -4.88 10.87
N GLY A 42 19.18 -5.39 10.61
CA GLY A 42 19.40 -6.64 9.90
C GLY A 42 19.71 -6.46 8.40
N HIS A 43 19.99 -7.58 7.73
CA HIS A 43 20.27 -7.57 6.29
C HIS A 43 18.96 -7.44 5.52
N LYS A 44 18.88 -6.42 4.69
CA LYS A 44 17.69 -6.11 3.92
C LYS A 44 18.00 -5.49 2.57
N ALA A 45 17.07 -5.67 1.63
CA ALA A 45 16.97 -4.90 0.39
C ALA A 45 15.54 -4.40 0.24
N MET A 46 15.37 -3.23 -0.38
CA MET A 46 14.06 -2.64 -0.62
C MET A 46 13.93 -2.25 -2.10
N ILE A 47 12.80 -2.63 -2.71
CA ILE A 47 12.48 -2.35 -4.11
C ILE A 47 11.19 -1.54 -4.11
N ARG A 48 11.24 -0.33 -4.68
CA ARG A 48 10.08 0.56 -4.82
C ARG A 48 9.53 0.53 -6.23
N ASN A 49 8.23 0.74 -6.36
CA ASN A 49 7.53 0.90 -7.65
C ASN A 49 7.89 -0.22 -8.63
N CYS A 50 7.77 -1.47 -8.12
CA CYS A 50 8.14 -2.66 -8.87
C CYS A 50 6.99 -3.09 -9.78
N TYR A 51 7.23 -3.14 -11.09
CA TYR A 51 6.25 -3.61 -12.07
C TYR A 51 6.41 -5.10 -12.30
N LEU A 52 5.39 -5.87 -11.95
CA LEU A 52 5.37 -7.32 -12.11
C LEU A 52 4.45 -7.71 -13.28
N PRO A 53 4.89 -8.61 -14.18
CA PRO A 53 4.03 -9.13 -15.23
C PRO A 53 2.97 -10.04 -14.63
N THR A 54 1.71 -9.84 -15.00
CA THR A 54 0.60 -10.69 -14.58
C THR A 54 0.37 -11.85 -15.55
N GLN A 55 -0.38 -12.86 -15.12
CA GLN A 55 -0.78 -13.97 -16.00
C GLN A 55 -1.65 -13.54 -17.17
N ARG A 56 -2.29 -12.36 -17.08
CA ARG A 56 -3.18 -11.82 -18.12
C ARG A 56 -2.43 -11.06 -19.21
N GLY A 57 -1.11 -10.88 -19.06
CA GLY A 57 -0.26 -10.15 -20.01
C GLY A 57 -0.20 -8.64 -19.79
N ASP A 58 -0.81 -8.13 -18.72
CA ASP A 58 -0.65 -6.77 -18.20
C ASP A 58 0.42 -6.73 -17.09
N THR A 59 0.61 -5.57 -16.48
CA THR A 59 1.50 -5.39 -15.34
C THR A 59 0.73 -4.90 -14.13
N THR A 60 1.21 -5.26 -12.93
CA THR A 60 0.76 -4.67 -11.68
C THR A 60 1.94 -3.97 -11.00
N GLU A 61 1.72 -2.80 -10.48
CA GLU A 61 2.72 -2.03 -9.73
C GLU A 61 2.61 -2.38 -8.24
N VAL A 62 3.73 -2.71 -7.64
CA VAL A 62 3.87 -2.95 -6.20
C VAL A 62 4.60 -1.76 -5.59
N ASP A 63 3.99 -1.09 -4.63
CA ASP A 63 4.54 0.16 -4.04
C ASP A 63 5.89 -0.08 -3.40
N LEU A 64 6.01 -1.14 -2.58
CA LEU A 64 7.26 -1.49 -1.90
C LEU A 64 7.35 -2.98 -1.59
N VAL A 65 8.49 -3.58 -1.91
CA VAL A 65 8.88 -4.92 -1.47
C VAL A 65 10.11 -4.78 -0.58
N LEU A 66 9.98 -5.17 0.70
CA LEU A 66 11.11 -5.30 1.61
C LEU A 66 11.51 -6.77 1.69
N ILE A 67 12.73 -7.06 1.28
CA ILE A 67 13.39 -8.37 1.41
C ILE A 67 14.28 -8.28 2.63
N HIS A 68 13.96 -9.01 3.68
CA HIS A 68 14.68 -9.02 4.94
C HIS A 68 15.04 -10.46 5.33
N GLU A 69 16.04 -10.64 6.17
CA GLU A 69 16.44 -11.99 6.62
C GLU A 69 15.29 -12.80 7.27
N SER A 70 14.25 -12.14 7.76
CA SER A 70 13.05 -12.77 8.32
C SER A 70 11.94 -13.05 7.30
N GLY A 71 12.10 -12.67 6.04
CA GLY A 71 11.12 -12.92 4.97
C GLY A 71 10.97 -11.77 3.98
N ILE A 72 9.93 -11.87 3.16
CA ILE A 72 9.57 -10.88 2.13
C ILE A 72 8.29 -10.17 2.59
N TYR A 73 8.35 -8.85 2.72
CA TYR A 73 7.22 -8.02 3.11
C TYR A 73 6.74 -7.25 1.89
N VAL A 74 5.50 -7.50 1.47
CA VAL A 74 4.86 -6.83 0.33
C VAL A 74 3.93 -5.77 0.89
N ILE A 75 4.21 -4.51 0.56
CA ILE A 75 3.58 -3.38 1.20
C ILE A 75 2.81 -2.57 0.17
N GLU A 76 1.52 -2.40 0.42
CA GLU A 76 0.61 -1.50 -0.26
C GLU A 76 0.41 -0.25 0.61
N SER A 77 0.74 0.92 0.08
CA SER A 77 0.70 2.20 0.78
C SER A 77 -0.52 3.02 0.39
N LYS A 78 -1.28 3.49 1.38
CA LYS A 78 -2.45 4.36 1.18
C LYS A 78 -2.30 5.66 1.99
N ASN A 79 -1.78 6.70 1.36
CA ASN A 79 -1.59 8.01 2.02
C ASN A 79 -2.89 8.82 2.02
N TYR A 80 -3.90 8.27 2.70
CA TYR A 80 -5.23 8.86 2.84
C TYR A 80 -5.36 9.71 4.11
N SER A 81 -6.41 10.52 4.17
CA SER A 81 -6.85 11.29 5.34
C SER A 81 -8.33 11.01 5.60
N GLY A 82 -8.86 11.49 6.73
CA GLY A 82 -10.25 11.26 7.14
C GLY A 82 -10.48 9.87 7.70
N TRP A 83 -11.69 9.34 7.58
CA TRP A 83 -12.11 8.09 8.17
C TRP A 83 -12.17 6.98 7.14
N ILE A 84 -11.59 5.82 7.45
CA ILE A 84 -11.53 4.64 6.59
C ILE A 84 -12.44 3.55 7.14
N PHE A 85 -13.27 2.99 6.26
CA PHE A 85 -14.18 1.89 6.54
C PHE A 85 -14.00 0.80 5.49
N GLY A 86 -13.94 -0.47 5.90
CA GLY A 86 -13.81 -1.57 4.96
C GLY A 86 -13.73 -2.94 5.62
N SER A 87 -13.70 -3.97 4.79
CA SER A 87 -13.39 -5.34 5.23
C SER A 87 -12.70 -6.11 4.10
N ASP A 88 -12.00 -7.17 4.45
CA ASP A 88 -11.34 -8.08 3.50
C ASP A 88 -12.32 -8.70 2.50
N SER A 89 -13.56 -8.96 2.92
CA SER A 89 -14.62 -9.55 2.08
C SER A 89 -15.24 -8.59 1.06
N ARG A 90 -15.03 -7.27 1.20
CA ARG A 90 -15.61 -6.27 0.29
C ARG A 90 -14.65 -5.91 -0.81
N ARG A 91 -15.15 -5.75 -2.04
CA ARG A 91 -14.34 -5.29 -3.18
C ARG A 91 -13.90 -3.84 -3.08
N GLU A 92 -14.69 -3.00 -2.41
CA GLU A 92 -14.43 -1.57 -2.25
C GLU A 92 -14.48 -1.17 -0.78
N TRP A 93 -13.56 -0.30 -0.41
CA TRP A 93 -13.53 0.40 0.87
C TRP A 93 -14.02 1.83 0.70
N THR A 94 -14.29 2.50 1.82
CA THR A 94 -14.81 3.87 1.82
C THR A 94 -13.92 4.78 2.64
N GLN A 95 -13.50 5.88 2.03
CA GLN A 95 -12.93 7.03 2.71
C GLN A 95 -14.04 8.06 2.95
N THR A 96 -14.13 8.60 4.16
CA THR A 96 -15.19 9.52 4.56
C THR A 96 -14.57 10.79 5.18
N PHE A 97 -15.06 11.92 4.75
CA PHE A 97 -14.71 13.23 5.32
C PHE A 97 -15.95 13.82 6.00
N PRO A 98 -15.87 14.15 7.31
CA PRO A 98 -16.94 14.89 7.95
C PRO A 98 -17.00 16.31 7.37
N LYS A 99 -18.20 16.74 7.01
CA LYS A 99 -18.54 18.14 6.75
C LYS A 99 -19.21 18.70 8.00
N GLY A 100 -19.21 20.00 8.17
CA GLY A 100 -20.05 20.63 9.17
C GLY A 100 -21.51 20.16 9.07
N ASN A 101 -22.31 20.31 10.11
CA ASN A 101 -23.74 19.98 10.16
C ASN A 101 -24.09 18.47 10.08
N GLY A 102 -23.19 17.55 10.39
CA GLY A 102 -23.44 16.11 10.37
C GLY A 102 -23.41 15.46 8.98
N GLU A 103 -23.18 16.21 7.93
CA GLU A 103 -22.96 15.68 6.59
C GLU A 103 -21.57 15.09 6.42
N THR A 104 -21.44 14.15 5.48
CA THR A 104 -20.17 13.52 5.13
C THR A 104 -20.00 13.45 3.62
N THR A 105 -18.77 13.62 3.14
CA THR A 105 -18.39 13.24 1.76
C THR A 105 -17.73 11.89 1.78
N LYS A 106 -18.14 11.00 0.86
CA LYS A 106 -17.64 9.62 0.78
C LYS A 106 -17.03 9.36 -0.58
N TYR A 107 -15.85 8.73 -0.57
CA TYR A 107 -15.16 8.26 -1.77
C TYR A 107 -14.92 6.76 -1.62
N LYS A 108 -15.16 6.03 -2.70
CA LYS A 108 -14.86 4.59 -2.76
C LYS A 108 -13.50 4.38 -3.40
N PHE A 109 -12.79 3.37 -2.92
CA PHE A 109 -11.53 2.93 -3.50
C PHE A 109 -11.44 1.40 -3.45
N TYR A 110 -10.63 0.84 -4.33
CA TYR A 110 -10.45 -0.61 -4.39
C TYR A 110 -9.84 -1.13 -3.09
N ASN A 111 -10.27 -2.31 -2.66
CA ASN A 111 -9.79 -2.95 -1.44
C ASN A 111 -8.28 -3.21 -1.49
N PRO A 112 -7.48 -2.57 -0.65
CA PRO A 112 -6.02 -2.68 -0.68
C PRO A 112 -5.52 -4.06 -0.25
N ILE A 113 -6.30 -4.83 0.53
CA ILE A 113 -5.97 -6.22 0.88
C ILE A 113 -6.04 -7.11 -0.36
N LEU A 114 -7.08 -6.96 -1.18
CA LEU A 114 -7.23 -7.70 -2.44
C LEU A 114 -6.17 -7.27 -3.46
N GLN A 115 -5.82 -5.98 -3.49
CA GLN A 115 -4.76 -5.45 -4.34
C GLN A 115 -3.43 -6.10 -3.97
N ASN A 116 -3.03 -6.03 -2.71
CA ASN A 116 -1.78 -6.60 -2.22
C ASN A 116 -1.73 -8.13 -2.34
N GLY A 117 -2.88 -8.80 -2.16
CA GLY A 117 -3.02 -10.23 -2.41
C GLY A 117 -2.72 -10.62 -3.87
N THR A 118 -3.05 -9.74 -4.83
CA THR A 118 -2.67 -9.94 -6.25
C THR A 118 -1.17 -9.79 -6.43
N HIS A 119 -0.55 -8.78 -5.83
CA HIS A 119 0.92 -8.59 -5.87
C HIS A 119 1.66 -9.80 -5.32
N ILE A 120 1.22 -10.33 -4.17
CA ILE A 120 1.82 -11.52 -3.55
C ILE A 120 1.71 -12.74 -4.46
N LYS A 121 0.57 -12.96 -5.11
CA LYS A 121 0.39 -14.07 -6.06
C LYS A 121 1.37 -14.00 -7.22
N GLU A 122 1.58 -12.80 -7.78
CA GLU A 122 2.53 -12.63 -8.88
C GLU A 122 3.99 -12.78 -8.42
N ILE A 123 4.34 -12.30 -7.23
CA ILE A 123 5.66 -12.53 -6.63
C ILE A 123 5.89 -14.04 -6.42
N GLN A 124 4.92 -14.77 -5.87
CA GLN A 124 5.01 -16.21 -5.68
C GLN A 124 5.20 -16.95 -7.00
N ARG A 125 4.49 -16.55 -8.04
CA ARG A 125 4.62 -17.11 -9.39
C ARG A 125 6.01 -16.90 -9.97
N ILE A 126 6.56 -15.69 -9.83
CA ILE A 126 7.90 -15.34 -10.33
C ILE A 126 8.98 -16.11 -9.58
N LEU A 127 8.84 -16.27 -8.28
CA LEU A 127 9.80 -16.98 -7.44
C LEU A 127 9.71 -18.50 -7.58
N GLY A 128 8.69 -19.03 -8.30
CA GLY A 128 8.54 -20.45 -8.60
C GLY A 128 8.19 -21.35 -7.41
N GLU A 129 7.89 -20.78 -6.26
CA GLU A 129 7.61 -21.53 -5.03
C GLU A 129 6.50 -20.89 -4.18
N LYS A 130 5.76 -21.73 -3.44
CA LYS A 130 4.94 -21.31 -2.31
C LYS A 130 5.87 -20.94 -1.15
N ARG A 131 6.46 -19.75 -1.17
CA ARG A 131 7.28 -19.30 -0.05
C ARG A 131 6.36 -18.94 1.11
N ASN A 132 6.47 -19.68 2.21
CA ASN A 132 5.68 -19.50 3.43
C ASN A 132 6.04 -18.21 4.20
N ASN A 133 7.04 -17.44 3.73
CA ASN A 133 7.61 -16.29 4.41
C ASN A 133 7.40 -15.01 3.61
N ILE A 134 6.22 -14.87 3.00
CA ILE A 134 5.77 -13.62 2.35
C ILE A 134 4.64 -13.04 3.19
N TYR A 135 4.82 -11.82 3.66
CA TYR A 135 3.89 -11.12 4.55
C TYR A 135 3.22 -9.97 3.83
N SER A 136 1.91 -9.89 3.99
CA SER A 136 1.06 -8.84 3.41
C SER A 136 0.91 -7.67 4.37
N TYR A 137 1.21 -6.45 3.92
CA TYR A 137 1.06 -5.23 4.69
C TYR A 137 0.28 -4.18 3.90
N VAL A 138 -0.80 -3.66 4.48
CA VAL A 138 -1.51 -2.48 4.00
C VAL A 138 -1.26 -1.35 4.98
N VAL A 139 -0.56 -0.31 4.52
CA VAL A 139 -0.08 0.76 5.37
C VAL A 139 -0.77 2.06 5.04
N PHE A 140 -1.57 2.55 5.98
CA PHE A 140 -2.24 3.83 5.86
C PHE A 140 -1.38 4.97 6.40
N GLY A 141 -1.51 6.16 5.78
CA GLY A 141 -0.92 7.40 6.29
C GLY A 141 -1.45 7.76 7.69
N ASP A 142 -0.69 8.60 8.41
CA ASP A 142 -1.05 8.95 9.80
C ASP A 142 -2.24 9.91 9.89
N ASP A 143 -2.61 10.57 8.78
CA ASP A 143 -3.67 11.58 8.69
C ASP A 143 -5.10 11.00 8.57
N CYS A 144 -5.25 9.66 8.51
CA CYS A 144 -6.54 8.99 8.51
C CYS A 144 -6.80 8.26 9.83
N GLU A 145 -8.07 7.91 10.08
CA GLU A 145 -8.46 7.01 11.17
C GLU A 145 -9.13 5.75 10.62
N LEU A 146 -8.68 4.58 11.05
CA LEU A 146 -9.28 3.28 10.74
C LEU A 146 -10.48 3.07 11.66
N MET A 147 -11.67 3.50 11.26
CA MET A 147 -12.87 3.55 12.12
C MET A 147 -13.54 2.20 12.27
N ASN A 148 -13.77 1.50 11.16
CA ASN A 148 -14.35 0.17 11.14
C ASN A 148 -13.75 -0.60 9.97
N VAL A 149 -12.61 -1.20 10.23
CA VAL A 149 -11.88 -2.05 9.28
C VAL A 149 -11.78 -3.44 9.88
N GLN A 150 -12.25 -4.46 9.13
CA GLN A 150 -12.27 -5.85 9.56
C GLN A 150 -11.46 -6.68 8.57
N TRP A 151 -10.55 -7.50 9.06
CA TRP A 151 -9.72 -8.37 8.24
C TRP A 151 -9.20 -9.57 9.05
N ASN A 152 -8.71 -10.57 8.34
CA ASN A 152 -8.01 -11.69 8.95
C ASN A 152 -6.54 -11.30 9.23
N GLU A 153 -6.18 -11.09 10.48
CA GLU A 153 -4.83 -10.69 10.90
C GLU A 153 -3.75 -11.74 10.58
N ASN A 154 -4.14 -13.01 10.37
CA ASN A 154 -3.21 -14.06 9.97
C ASN A 154 -2.83 -13.98 8.48
N GLU A 155 -3.60 -13.26 7.67
CA GLU A 155 -3.39 -13.15 6.21
C GLU A 155 -2.82 -11.81 5.79
N CYS A 156 -3.12 -10.75 6.53
CA CYS A 156 -2.68 -9.39 6.21
C CYS A 156 -2.57 -8.54 7.47
N HIS A 157 -1.59 -7.66 7.51
CA HIS A 157 -1.48 -6.60 8.51
C HIS A 157 -2.03 -5.30 7.91
N VAL A 158 -3.07 -4.74 8.52
CA VAL A 158 -3.61 -3.42 8.17
C VAL A 158 -3.33 -2.47 9.32
N LEU A 159 -2.51 -1.45 9.10
CA LEU A 159 -2.01 -0.59 10.15
C LEU A 159 -1.68 0.83 9.66
N LYS A 160 -1.46 1.74 10.59
CA LYS A 160 -0.96 3.08 10.29
C LYS A 160 0.56 3.08 10.18
N ARG A 161 1.12 3.96 9.37
CA ARG A 161 2.57 4.06 9.15
C ARG A 161 3.37 4.16 10.46
N ARG A 162 2.86 4.87 11.46
CA ARG A 162 3.51 5.00 12.79
C ARG A 162 3.70 3.66 13.53
N GLU A 163 2.92 2.65 13.19
CA GLU A 163 2.93 1.31 13.81
C GLU A 163 3.82 0.32 13.02
N LEU A 164 4.14 0.66 11.75
CA LEU A 164 4.78 -0.22 10.79
C LEU A 164 6.11 -0.80 11.28
N LEU A 165 7.04 0.06 11.72
CA LEU A 165 8.38 -0.38 12.10
C LEU A 165 8.32 -1.36 13.28
N GLN A 166 7.48 -1.08 14.28
CA GLN A 166 7.34 -1.94 15.45
C GLN A 166 6.71 -3.27 15.07
N ASN A 167 5.67 -3.26 14.23
CA ASN A 167 4.99 -4.47 13.78
C ASN A 167 5.92 -5.38 12.96
N VAL A 168 6.69 -4.80 12.02
CA VAL A 168 7.67 -5.56 11.24
C VAL A 168 8.79 -6.11 12.13
N LYS A 169 9.27 -5.36 13.13
CA LYS A 169 10.25 -5.86 14.11
C LYS A 169 9.71 -7.04 14.93
N GLN A 170 8.47 -6.97 15.37
CA GLN A 170 7.81 -8.07 16.09
C GLN A 170 7.65 -9.31 15.21
N ASN A 171 7.22 -9.13 13.96
CA ASN A 171 7.12 -10.21 12.98
C ASN A 171 8.50 -10.83 12.72
N ALA A 172 9.53 -10.02 12.54
CA ALA A 172 10.90 -10.50 12.32
C ALA A 172 11.44 -11.32 13.51
N VAL A 173 11.15 -10.91 14.74
CA VAL A 173 11.54 -11.66 15.93
C VAL A 173 10.77 -12.98 16.03
N ALA A 174 9.47 -12.98 15.72
CA ALA A 174 8.63 -14.17 15.80
C ALA A 174 9.03 -15.27 14.81
N HIS A 175 9.50 -14.90 13.61
CA HIS A 175 9.86 -15.86 12.54
C HIS A 175 11.36 -16.15 12.48
N GLY A 176 12.20 -15.29 13.06
CA GLY A 176 13.64 -15.43 13.04
C GLY A 176 14.24 -15.30 11.62
N ARG A 177 15.41 -15.88 11.43
CA ARG A 177 16.11 -15.81 10.15
C ARG A 177 15.68 -16.96 9.22
N VAL A 178 14.92 -16.65 8.19
CA VAL A 178 14.37 -17.61 7.21
C VAL A 178 15.00 -17.48 5.81
N LEU A 179 15.62 -16.32 5.50
CA LEU A 179 16.36 -16.10 4.27
C LEU A 179 17.87 -16.05 4.56
N SER A 180 18.65 -16.79 3.80
CA SER A 180 20.12 -16.70 3.88
C SER A 180 20.63 -15.44 3.17
N ASN A 181 21.86 -14.99 3.51
CA ASN A 181 22.51 -13.88 2.81
C ASN A 181 22.62 -14.12 1.29
N LEU A 182 22.81 -15.35 0.87
CA LEU A 182 22.86 -15.74 -0.55
C LEU A 182 21.52 -15.55 -1.25
N SER A 183 20.39 -15.81 -0.55
CA SER A 183 19.05 -15.56 -1.08
C SER A 183 18.74 -14.09 -1.27
N LEU A 184 19.39 -13.19 -0.52
CA LEU A 184 19.22 -11.74 -0.63
C LEU A 184 20.03 -11.13 -1.80
N ILE A 185 21.05 -11.83 -2.29
CA ILE A 185 21.93 -11.35 -3.38
C ILE A 185 21.41 -11.80 -4.75
N HIS A 186 20.59 -12.86 -4.82
CA HIS A 186 20.11 -13.48 -6.05
C HIS A 186 18.63 -13.17 -6.38
N ILE A 187 18.01 -12.18 -5.73
CA ILE A 187 16.69 -11.63 -6.07
C ILE A 187 16.87 -10.26 -6.74
#